data_65a9e1bd4ae270490eab7873b0ed8376
#
_entry.id   65a9e1bd4ae270490eab7873b0ed8376
#
_cell.length_a   1.000
_cell.length_b   1.000
_cell.length_c   1.000
_cell.angle_alpha   90.00
_cell.angle_beta   90.00
_cell.angle_gamma   90.00
#
_symmetry.space_group_name_H-M   'P 1'
#
loop_
_entity.id
_entity.type
_entity.pdbx_description
1 polymer ?
#
loop_
_entity_poly.entity_id
_entity_poly.type
_entity_poly.pdbx_seq_one_letter_code
_entity_poly.pdbx_strand_id
1 'polypeptide(L)'
;YVFVANETGVEMFDSGVWTWDHVDHFHFYRADARKIGAVPGSGVAEISGGLLSTAGSTGVFFPGTGDAVLLDNAALADGDIEETLRIDTGARNGLIVPLGAGALVTEASTGSRADQLRVIAADGAKGDQISCEEPAGSITTRVGVVVGCADGAVLAVENDDGGIALEKITYPAGAAAPATTFSARKGRPTVAGLGSDAGTWLLDTREQAWRWIPSETPLLEAASVDNEAGHVVTVGVDGVVRVYEATT
;
A
#
# COMPACT_ATOMS: atom_id res chain seq x y z
N TYR A 1 5.23 12.13 8.01
CA TYR A 1 6.19 12.56 6.97
C TYR A 1 5.47 12.82 5.66
N VAL A 2 6.08 13.63 4.80
CA VAL A 2 5.66 13.87 3.42
C VAL A 2 6.80 13.43 2.51
N PHE A 3 6.47 12.57 1.54
CA PHE A 3 7.39 12.09 0.52
C PHE A 3 7.01 12.71 -0.81
N VAL A 4 7.98 13.29 -1.50
CA VAL A 4 7.80 13.92 -2.81
C VAL A 4 8.67 13.20 -3.82
N ALA A 5 8.05 12.30 -4.60
CA ALA A 5 8.73 11.57 -5.66
C ALA A 5 8.91 12.44 -6.91
N ASN A 6 10.06 12.33 -7.53
CA ASN A 6 10.39 12.95 -8.81
C ASN A 6 11.29 12.01 -9.64
N GLU A 7 11.68 12.41 -10.85
CA GLU A 7 12.46 11.58 -11.78
C GLU A 7 13.87 11.19 -11.26
N THR A 8 14.38 11.86 -10.23
CA THR A 8 15.75 11.66 -9.72
C THR A 8 15.81 11.15 -8.30
N GLY A 9 14.65 10.90 -7.67
CA GLY A 9 14.60 10.39 -6.30
C GLY A 9 13.34 10.79 -5.55
N VAL A 10 13.40 10.64 -4.23
CA VAL A 10 12.33 10.99 -3.30
C VAL A 10 12.87 11.96 -2.26
N GLU A 11 12.27 13.14 -2.17
CA GLU A 11 12.53 14.10 -1.11
C GLU A 11 11.62 13.83 0.09
N MET A 12 12.16 13.97 1.29
CA MET A 12 11.43 13.71 2.53
C MET A 12 11.38 14.94 3.42
N PHE A 13 10.19 15.17 3.96
CA PHE A 13 9.90 16.29 4.84
C PHE A 13 9.22 15.79 6.12
N ASP A 14 9.66 16.30 7.26
CA ASP A 14 8.89 16.25 8.48
C ASP A 14 7.82 17.37 8.40
N SER A 15 6.56 16.99 8.50
CA SER A 15 5.45 17.96 8.46
C SER A 15 5.39 18.85 9.70
N GLY A 16 6.13 18.50 10.75
CA GLY A 16 6.05 19.14 12.06
C GLY A 16 4.74 18.85 12.81
N VAL A 17 3.92 17.92 12.33
CA VAL A 17 2.65 17.58 12.97
C VAL A 17 2.67 16.11 13.40
N TRP A 18 2.41 15.87 14.68
CA TRP A 18 2.29 14.50 15.18
C TRP A 18 1.22 14.40 16.27
N THR A 19 0.76 13.17 16.50
CA THR A 19 -0.23 12.83 17.50
C THR A 19 0.38 11.83 18.49
N TRP A 20 0.19 12.06 19.75
CA TRP A 20 0.52 11.09 20.80
C TRP A 20 -0.76 10.54 21.41
N ASP A 21 -0.90 9.20 21.35
CA ASP A 21 -2.01 8.46 21.95
C ASP A 21 -1.70 8.16 23.42
N HIS A 22 -2.53 8.68 24.30
CA HIS A 22 -2.47 8.47 25.76
C HIS A 22 -3.48 7.43 26.24
N VAL A 23 -3.97 6.55 25.33
CA VAL A 23 -4.93 5.49 25.58
C VAL A 23 -6.38 5.99 25.74
N ASP A 24 -6.62 7.00 26.57
CA ASP A 24 -7.93 7.60 26.84
C ASP A 24 -8.18 8.91 26.07
N HIS A 25 -7.12 9.55 25.58
CA HIS A 25 -7.18 10.77 24.75
C HIS A 25 -5.93 10.94 23.89
N PHE A 26 -6.03 11.85 22.90
CA PHE A 26 -4.94 12.19 22.00
C PHE A 26 -4.39 13.57 22.30
N HIS A 27 -3.05 13.68 22.26
CA HIS A 27 -2.36 14.96 22.21
C HIS A 27 -1.94 15.26 20.77
N PHE A 28 -2.20 16.47 20.33
CA PHE A 28 -1.83 16.95 19.00
C PHE A 28 -0.72 18.00 19.13
N TYR A 29 0.37 17.78 18.45
CA TYR A 29 1.54 18.66 18.48
C TYR A 29 1.80 19.24 17.10
N ARG A 30 2.37 20.43 17.10
CA ARG A 30 2.80 21.13 15.89
C ARG A 30 4.13 21.84 16.12
N ALA A 31 5.03 21.67 15.18
CA ALA A 31 6.29 22.39 15.04
C ALA A 31 6.42 22.92 13.59
N ASP A 32 7.50 23.57 13.26
CA ASP A 32 7.79 24.00 11.89
C ASP A 32 8.12 22.77 11.03
N ALA A 33 7.60 22.77 9.80
CA ALA A 33 7.96 21.75 8.83
C ALA A 33 9.42 21.93 8.39
N ARG A 34 10.13 20.79 8.20
CA ARG A 34 11.54 20.81 7.80
C ARG A 34 11.82 19.74 6.74
N LYS A 35 12.74 20.01 5.84
CA LYS A 35 13.29 19.00 4.94
C LYS A 35 14.24 18.10 5.73
N ILE A 36 14.06 16.77 5.63
CA ILE A 36 14.96 15.76 6.18
C ILE A 36 16.11 15.53 5.21
N GLY A 37 15.78 15.24 3.95
CA GLY A 37 16.77 14.94 2.92
C GLY A 37 16.15 14.35 1.68
N ALA A 38 16.92 13.55 0.95
CA ALA A 38 16.44 12.83 -0.24
C ALA A 38 17.13 11.47 -0.38
N VAL A 39 16.40 10.49 -0.93
CA VAL A 39 16.94 9.21 -1.41
C VAL A 39 17.04 9.30 -2.94
N PRO A 40 18.25 9.15 -3.51
CA PRO A 40 18.42 9.17 -4.95
C PRO A 40 17.85 7.91 -5.60
N GLY A 41 17.27 8.06 -6.79
CA GLY A 41 16.73 6.98 -7.58
C GLY A 41 16.37 7.45 -8.98
N SER A 42 15.80 6.58 -9.80
CA SER A 42 15.44 6.90 -11.19
C SER A 42 13.99 6.54 -11.49
N GLY A 43 13.28 7.47 -12.12
CA GLY A 43 11.85 7.42 -12.36
C GLY A 43 11.04 7.81 -11.13
N VAL A 44 9.80 8.25 -11.34
CA VAL A 44 8.89 8.65 -10.26
C VAL A 44 8.58 7.44 -9.38
N ALA A 45 9.03 7.50 -8.13
CA ALA A 45 8.95 6.36 -7.23
C ALA A 45 7.52 6.09 -6.74
N GLU A 46 7.20 4.79 -6.56
CA GLU A 46 6.05 4.32 -5.79
C GLU A 46 6.41 4.24 -4.30
N ILE A 47 5.53 4.75 -3.43
CA ILE A 47 5.77 4.82 -1.99
C ILE A 47 4.69 4.02 -1.27
N SER A 48 5.12 3.12 -0.42
CA SER A 48 4.25 2.24 0.37
C SER A 48 4.54 2.39 1.86
N GLY A 49 3.48 2.62 2.63
CA GLY A 49 3.56 2.69 4.09
C GLY A 49 3.07 1.42 4.76
N GLY A 50 3.51 1.20 5.98
CA GLY A 50 2.93 0.18 6.85
C GLY A 50 1.69 0.68 7.61
N LEU A 51 1.19 -0.17 8.51
CA LEU A 51 0.01 0.12 9.31
C LEU A 51 0.30 1.17 10.39
N LEU A 52 -0.40 2.30 10.32
CA LEU A 52 -0.41 3.34 11.36
C LEU A 52 0.96 4.02 11.59
N SER A 53 0.99 4.86 12.64
CA SER A 53 2.21 5.53 13.14
C SER A 53 3.23 4.56 13.76
N THR A 54 2.88 3.29 13.94
CA THR A 54 3.75 2.23 14.47
C THR A 54 4.51 1.48 13.38
N ALA A 55 4.31 1.83 12.11
CA ALA A 55 5.08 1.24 11.02
C ALA A 55 6.57 1.56 11.20
N GLY A 56 7.39 0.52 11.31
CA GLY A 56 8.84 0.65 11.47
C GLY A 56 9.54 1.16 10.22
N SER A 57 8.93 0.96 9.04
CA SER A 57 9.58 1.27 7.76
C SER A 57 8.63 1.90 6.75
N THR A 58 9.21 2.55 5.74
CA THR A 58 8.53 3.04 4.53
C THR A 58 9.22 2.44 3.30
N GLY A 59 8.41 1.88 2.40
CA GLY A 59 8.88 1.32 1.14
C GLY A 59 8.95 2.38 0.03
N VAL A 60 10.01 2.32 -0.77
CA VAL A 60 10.21 3.19 -1.95
C VAL A 60 10.68 2.32 -3.11
N PHE A 61 9.95 2.30 -4.20
CA PHE A 61 10.31 1.57 -5.42
C PHE A 61 10.62 2.53 -6.56
N PHE A 62 11.80 2.37 -7.18
CA PHE A 62 12.27 3.21 -8.28
C PHE A 62 12.12 2.50 -9.63
N PRO A 63 11.14 2.86 -10.47
CA PRO A 63 10.86 2.14 -11.73
C PRO A 63 11.96 2.27 -12.76
N GLY A 64 12.75 3.34 -12.76
CA GLY A 64 13.84 3.54 -13.72
C GLY A 64 15.01 2.56 -13.55
N THR A 65 15.28 2.10 -12.33
CA THR A 65 16.33 1.13 -12.01
C THR A 65 15.79 -0.23 -11.56
N GLY A 66 14.58 -0.28 -11.02
CA GLY A 66 14.02 -1.47 -10.37
C GLY A 66 14.47 -1.63 -8.92
N ASP A 67 15.05 -0.58 -8.33
CA ASP A 67 15.45 -0.60 -6.93
C ASP A 67 14.24 -0.55 -6.01
N ALA A 68 14.17 -1.49 -5.09
CA ALA A 68 13.25 -1.52 -3.97
C ALA A 68 14.01 -1.21 -2.68
N VAL A 69 13.55 -0.20 -1.93
CA VAL A 69 14.23 0.35 -0.75
C VAL A 69 13.28 0.37 0.44
N LEU A 70 13.76 -0.05 1.62
CA LEU A 70 13.10 0.24 2.89
C LEU A 70 13.87 1.32 3.63
N LEU A 71 13.12 2.30 4.15
CA LEU A 71 13.62 3.37 4.99
C LEU A 71 13.19 3.16 6.43
N ASP A 72 14.10 3.36 7.39
CA ASP A 72 13.80 3.32 8.82
C ASP A 72 13.02 4.55 9.24
N ASN A 73 11.82 4.36 9.76
CA ASN A 73 10.97 5.47 10.21
C ASN A 73 11.42 6.07 11.55
N ALA A 74 12.18 5.34 12.38
CA ALA A 74 12.76 5.88 13.60
C ALA A 74 13.92 6.83 13.27
N ALA A 75 14.79 6.46 12.35
CA ALA A 75 15.84 7.35 11.84
C ALA A 75 15.24 8.64 11.23
N LEU A 76 14.15 8.50 10.44
CA LEU A 76 13.44 9.67 9.90
C LEU A 76 12.90 10.60 11.01
N ALA A 77 12.48 10.06 12.16
CA ALA A 77 12.03 10.86 13.30
C ALA A 77 13.17 11.68 13.92
N ASP A 78 14.38 11.14 13.92
CA ASP A 78 15.58 11.83 14.37
C ASP A 78 16.13 12.81 13.31
N GLY A 79 15.61 12.75 12.09
CA GLY A 79 15.99 13.59 10.98
C GLY A 79 17.08 13.02 10.10
N ASP A 80 17.34 11.72 10.24
CA ASP A 80 18.31 10.96 9.47
C ASP A 80 17.61 10.06 8.44
N ILE A 81 18.33 9.70 7.37
CA ILE A 81 17.86 8.77 6.36
C ILE A 81 18.70 7.51 6.47
N GLU A 82 18.06 6.43 6.87
CA GLU A 82 18.65 5.11 6.94
C GLU A 82 17.91 4.14 6.02
N GLU A 83 18.64 3.56 5.06
CA GLU A 83 18.14 2.48 4.22
C GLU A 83 18.45 1.14 4.90
N THR A 84 17.41 0.46 5.39
CA THR A 84 17.56 -0.86 6.01
C THR A 84 17.63 -1.98 4.99
N LEU A 85 17.11 -1.75 3.78
CA LEU A 85 17.16 -2.69 2.66
C LEU A 85 17.23 -1.93 1.35
N ARG A 86 18.09 -2.38 0.41
CA ARG A 86 18.05 -1.99 -1.01
C ARG A 86 18.34 -3.20 -1.86
N ILE A 87 17.42 -3.53 -2.78
CA ILE A 87 17.55 -4.65 -3.71
C ILE A 87 17.15 -4.25 -5.12
N ASP A 88 17.83 -4.81 -6.13
CA ASP A 88 17.37 -4.76 -7.53
C ASP A 88 16.40 -5.93 -7.77
N THR A 89 15.17 -5.59 -8.14
CA THR A 89 14.08 -6.56 -8.38
C THR A 89 14.05 -7.07 -9.82
N GLY A 90 14.83 -6.47 -10.72
CA GLY A 90 14.75 -6.70 -12.15
C GLY A 90 13.53 -6.08 -12.83
N ALA A 91 12.51 -5.68 -12.07
CA ALA A 91 11.28 -5.09 -12.60
C ALA A 91 11.41 -3.58 -12.83
N ARG A 92 10.66 -3.05 -13.81
CA ARG A 92 10.55 -1.61 -14.10
C ARG A 92 9.15 -1.05 -13.76
N ASN A 93 8.32 -1.86 -13.14
CA ASN A 93 7.06 -1.48 -12.50
C ASN A 93 6.94 -2.30 -11.22
N GLY A 94 6.34 -1.74 -10.20
CA GLY A 94 6.14 -2.52 -8.97
C GLY A 94 6.16 -1.67 -7.71
N LEU A 95 6.32 -2.36 -6.60
CA LEU A 95 6.28 -1.77 -5.27
C LEU A 95 7.11 -2.61 -4.27
N ILE A 96 7.40 -2.01 -3.13
CA ILE A 96 7.91 -2.67 -1.93
C ILE A 96 7.06 -2.23 -0.74
N VAL A 97 6.46 -3.18 -0.03
CA VAL A 97 5.58 -2.89 1.11
C VAL A 97 6.22 -3.45 2.38
N PRO A 98 6.39 -2.65 3.45
CA PRO A 98 6.84 -3.15 4.74
C PRO A 98 5.95 -4.29 5.25
N LEU A 99 6.56 -5.39 5.69
CA LEU A 99 5.85 -6.56 6.21
C LEU A 99 6.68 -7.23 7.31
N GLY A 100 6.18 -7.21 8.55
CA GLY A 100 6.98 -7.63 9.71
C GLY A 100 8.28 -6.82 9.82
N ALA A 101 9.39 -7.51 10.02
CA ALA A 101 10.73 -6.91 10.00
C ALA A 101 11.34 -6.78 8.58
N GLY A 102 10.68 -7.30 7.56
CA GLY A 102 11.14 -7.30 6.18
C GLY A 102 10.15 -6.61 5.24
N ALA A 103 9.96 -7.16 4.03
CA ALA A 103 9.09 -6.60 3.01
C ALA A 103 8.43 -7.64 2.13
N LEU A 104 7.32 -7.25 1.50
CA LEU A 104 6.77 -7.87 0.30
C LEU A 104 7.19 -7.04 -0.90
N VAL A 105 7.83 -7.66 -1.89
CA VAL A 105 8.47 -6.97 -3.02
C VAL A 105 8.01 -7.58 -4.33
N THR A 106 7.77 -6.74 -5.33
CA THR A 106 7.50 -7.17 -6.69
C THR A 106 8.79 -7.60 -7.39
N GLU A 107 8.75 -8.71 -8.12
CA GLU A 107 9.85 -9.17 -8.97
C GLU A 107 9.34 -9.49 -10.38
N ALA A 108 10.23 -9.43 -11.36
CA ALA A 108 10.00 -9.93 -12.71
C ALA A 108 10.61 -11.34 -12.84
N SER A 109 9.79 -12.34 -13.17
CA SER A 109 10.29 -13.71 -13.45
C SER A 109 11.07 -13.76 -14.75
N THR A 110 10.67 -12.94 -15.73
CA THR A 110 11.34 -12.78 -17.02
C THR A 110 11.18 -11.34 -17.51
N GLY A 111 12.18 -10.83 -18.23
CA GLY A 111 12.14 -9.47 -18.76
C GLY A 111 12.22 -8.41 -17.66
N SER A 112 11.36 -7.39 -17.75
CA SER A 112 11.39 -6.24 -16.83
C SER A 112 10.00 -5.84 -16.29
N ARG A 113 8.96 -6.64 -16.54
CA ARG A 113 7.62 -6.41 -16.02
C ARG A 113 7.40 -7.32 -14.82
N ALA A 114 6.99 -6.75 -13.72
CA ALA A 114 6.68 -7.52 -12.52
C ALA A 114 5.47 -8.44 -12.75
N ASP A 115 5.60 -9.68 -12.33
CA ASP A 115 4.59 -10.74 -12.46
C ASP A 115 4.46 -11.61 -11.20
N GLN A 116 5.23 -11.28 -10.16
CA GLN A 116 5.18 -12.01 -8.89
C GLN A 116 5.54 -11.11 -7.70
N LEU A 117 5.11 -11.55 -6.53
CA LEU A 117 5.46 -10.99 -5.24
C LEU A 117 6.35 -11.97 -4.49
N ARG A 118 7.35 -11.46 -3.80
CA ARG A 118 8.27 -12.22 -2.97
C ARG A 118 8.39 -11.61 -1.58
N VAL A 119 8.41 -12.47 -0.58
CA VAL A 119 8.78 -12.12 0.79
C VAL A 119 10.30 -11.94 0.85
N ILE A 120 10.75 -10.82 1.42
CA ILE A 120 12.15 -10.55 1.71
C ILE A 120 12.29 -10.36 3.21
N ALA A 121 13.15 -11.13 3.84
CA ALA A 121 13.45 -11.01 5.26
C ALA A 121 14.30 -9.75 5.56
N ALA A 122 14.41 -9.36 6.82
CA ALA A 122 15.19 -8.18 7.24
C ALA A 122 16.67 -8.24 6.85
N ASP A 123 17.25 -9.43 6.74
CA ASP A 123 18.64 -9.66 6.31
C ASP A 123 18.80 -9.74 4.77
N GLY A 124 17.71 -9.48 4.02
CA GLY A 124 17.67 -9.56 2.56
C GLY A 124 17.47 -10.98 2.01
N ALA A 125 17.30 -12.00 2.85
CA ALA A 125 17.04 -13.36 2.40
C ALA A 125 15.68 -13.47 1.68
N LYS A 126 15.68 -14.19 0.54
CA LYS A 126 14.48 -14.42 -0.26
C LYS A 126 13.66 -15.56 0.33
N GLY A 127 12.42 -15.28 0.69
CA GLY A 127 11.42 -16.23 1.16
C GLY A 127 10.45 -16.67 0.04
N ASP A 128 9.24 -17.01 0.45
CA ASP A 128 8.17 -17.49 -0.43
C ASP A 128 7.77 -16.45 -1.49
N GLN A 129 7.21 -16.96 -2.59
CA GLN A 129 6.73 -16.13 -3.69
C GLN A 129 5.35 -16.59 -4.16
N ILE A 130 4.62 -15.66 -4.78
CA ILE A 130 3.31 -15.92 -5.37
C ILE A 130 3.15 -15.12 -6.68
N SER A 131 2.43 -15.68 -7.65
CA SER A 131 2.11 -14.98 -8.90
C SER A 131 1.20 -13.78 -8.64
N CYS A 132 1.54 -12.65 -9.23
CA CYS A 132 0.76 -11.42 -9.22
C CYS A 132 1.07 -10.65 -10.50
N GLU A 133 0.30 -10.90 -11.57
CA GLU A 133 0.46 -10.19 -12.82
C GLU A 133 0.03 -8.74 -12.66
N GLU A 134 0.80 -7.83 -13.26
CA GLU A 134 0.54 -6.38 -13.22
C GLU A 134 0.29 -5.84 -11.79
N PRO A 135 1.20 -6.07 -10.84
CA PRO A 135 1.00 -5.60 -9.48
C PRO A 135 0.83 -4.08 -9.45
N ALA A 136 -0.23 -3.62 -8.77
CA ALA A 136 -0.55 -2.20 -8.68
C ALA A 136 -1.30 -1.88 -7.39
N GLY A 137 -0.84 -0.84 -6.69
CA GLY A 137 -1.41 -0.41 -5.44
C GLY A 137 -1.22 -1.38 -4.28
N SER A 138 -1.13 -0.83 -3.10
CA SER A 138 -1.04 -1.63 -1.86
C SER A 138 -1.73 -0.92 -0.72
N ILE A 139 -2.15 -1.68 0.28
CA ILE A 139 -2.63 -1.14 1.55
C ILE A 139 -2.34 -2.13 2.68
N THR A 140 -1.91 -1.61 3.82
CA THR A 140 -1.75 -2.41 5.03
C THR A 140 -3.00 -2.31 5.89
N THR A 141 -3.62 -3.44 6.17
CA THR A 141 -4.78 -3.60 7.06
C THR A 141 -4.34 -4.25 8.36
N ARG A 142 -5.26 -4.37 9.33
CA ARG A 142 -4.97 -5.15 10.56
C ARG A 142 -4.88 -6.65 10.33
N VAL A 143 -5.34 -7.15 9.18
CA VAL A 143 -5.24 -8.58 8.82
C VAL A 143 -3.90 -8.88 8.16
N GLY A 144 -3.43 -7.97 7.29
CA GLY A 144 -2.20 -8.14 6.55
C GLY A 144 -2.05 -7.07 5.46
N VAL A 145 -1.05 -7.24 4.64
CA VAL A 145 -0.75 -6.41 3.47
C VAL A 145 -1.53 -6.92 2.27
N VAL A 146 -2.26 -6.03 1.61
CA VAL A 146 -2.94 -6.28 0.33
C VAL A 146 -2.14 -5.65 -0.80
N VAL A 147 -1.90 -6.39 -1.87
CA VAL A 147 -1.34 -5.90 -3.13
C VAL A 147 -2.28 -6.29 -4.27
N GLY A 148 -2.69 -5.33 -5.09
CA GLY A 148 -3.53 -5.57 -6.27
C GLY A 148 -2.77 -6.30 -7.38
N CYS A 149 -3.47 -7.19 -8.08
CA CYS A 149 -2.99 -7.93 -9.25
C CYS A 149 -4.06 -7.87 -10.36
N ALA A 150 -3.71 -8.18 -11.59
CA ALA A 150 -4.66 -8.18 -12.70
C ALA A 150 -5.87 -9.11 -12.49
N ASP A 151 -5.70 -10.20 -11.75
CA ASP A 151 -6.70 -11.24 -11.50
C ASP A 151 -7.30 -11.23 -10.08
N GLY A 152 -6.96 -10.23 -9.25
CA GLY A 152 -7.44 -10.13 -7.87
C GLY A 152 -6.49 -9.33 -6.98
N ALA A 153 -6.20 -9.88 -5.80
CA ALA A 153 -5.16 -9.36 -4.91
C ALA A 153 -4.40 -10.51 -4.23
N VAL A 154 -3.20 -10.19 -3.76
CA VAL A 154 -2.48 -11.02 -2.80
C VAL A 154 -2.65 -10.41 -1.42
N LEU A 155 -3.04 -11.23 -0.46
CA LEU A 155 -3.02 -10.92 0.97
C LEU A 155 -1.82 -11.61 1.60
N ALA A 156 -0.91 -10.83 2.18
CA ALA A 156 0.24 -11.33 2.94
C ALA A 156 -0.02 -11.15 4.44
N VAL A 157 -0.01 -12.24 5.18
CA VAL A 157 -0.34 -12.28 6.61
C VAL A 157 0.87 -12.78 7.39
N GLU A 158 1.25 -12.05 8.44
CA GLU A 158 2.26 -12.51 9.38
C GLU A 158 1.59 -13.46 10.40
N ASN A 159 2.14 -14.67 10.53
CA ASN A 159 1.69 -15.68 11.48
C ASN A 159 2.31 -15.46 12.86
N ASP A 160 1.77 -16.11 13.88
CA ASP A 160 2.25 -16.01 15.28
C ASP A 160 3.71 -16.50 15.45
N ASP A 161 4.22 -17.32 14.55
CA ASP A 161 5.61 -17.80 14.53
C ASP A 161 6.58 -16.88 13.75
N GLY A 162 6.07 -15.76 13.23
CA GLY A 162 6.82 -14.81 12.40
C GLY A 162 6.97 -15.23 10.93
N GLY A 163 6.36 -16.35 10.52
CA GLY A 163 6.26 -16.73 9.12
C GLY A 163 5.25 -15.86 8.36
N ILE A 164 5.41 -15.75 7.03
CA ILE A 164 4.49 -15.01 6.17
C ILE A 164 3.70 -16.00 5.32
N ALA A 165 2.37 -15.96 5.43
CA ALA A 165 1.46 -16.64 4.52
C ALA A 165 1.08 -15.71 3.36
N LEU A 166 1.13 -16.23 2.13
CA LEU A 166 0.72 -15.51 0.91
C LEU A 166 -0.54 -16.16 0.36
N GLU A 167 -1.62 -15.41 0.29
CA GLU A 167 -2.94 -15.90 -0.15
C GLU A 167 -3.44 -15.08 -1.34
N LYS A 168 -3.93 -15.78 -2.38
CA LYS A 168 -4.51 -15.15 -3.57
C LYS A 168 -6.01 -15.04 -3.43
N ILE A 169 -6.54 -13.82 -3.53
CA ILE A 169 -7.99 -13.54 -3.51
C ILE A 169 -8.39 -13.12 -4.91
N THR A 170 -8.92 -14.06 -5.69
CA THR A 170 -9.28 -13.81 -7.10
C THR A 170 -10.59 -13.04 -7.23
N TYR A 171 -10.69 -12.19 -8.25
CA TYR A 171 -11.95 -11.57 -8.60
C TYR A 171 -13.02 -12.61 -9.02
N PRO A 172 -14.32 -12.33 -8.82
CA PRO A 172 -15.39 -13.15 -9.35
C PRO A 172 -15.36 -13.16 -10.88
N ALA A 173 -15.92 -14.24 -11.47
CA ALA A 173 -15.99 -14.39 -12.93
C ALA A 173 -16.75 -13.22 -13.58
N GLY A 174 -16.23 -12.68 -14.68
CA GLY A 174 -16.80 -11.52 -15.38
C GLY A 174 -16.56 -10.20 -14.65
N ALA A 175 -15.51 -10.14 -13.85
CA ALA A 175 -15.13 -8.96 -13.07
C ALA A 175 -14.94 -7.72 -13.95
N ALA A 176 -15.20 -6.56 -13.38
CA ALA A 176 -14.79 -5.25 -13.90
C ALA A 176 -13.26 -5.11 -13.92
N ALA A 177 -12.76 -3.98 -14.42
CA ALA A 177 -11.33 -3.71 -14.43
C ALA A 177 -10.70 -3.85 -13.03
N PRO A 178 -9.46 -4.36 -12.93
CA PRO A 178 -8.80 -4.59 -11.65
C PRO A 178 -8.56 -3.28 -10.89
N ALA A 179 -8.53 -3.37 -9.57
CA ALA A 179 -8.16 -2.26 -8.72
C ALA A 179 -6.66 -1.98 -8.82
N THR A 180 -6.30 -0.71 -9.00
CA THR A 180 -4.92 -0.22 -9.10
C THR A 180 -4.51 0.66 -7.92
N THR A 181 -5.48 1.10 -7.10
CA THR A 181 -5.25 1.83 -5.86
C THR A 181 -6.21 1.34 -4.79
N PHE A 182 -5.81 1.46 -3.53
CA PHE A 182 -6.62 1.02 -2.39
C PHE A 182 -6.71 2.11 -1.34
N SER A 183 -7.89 2.25 -0.73
CA SER A 183 -8.10 3.18 0.37
C SER A 183 -9.13 2.65 1.38
N ALA A 184 -8.88 2.91 2.64
CA ALA A 184 -9.75 2.53 3.73
C ALA A 184 -9.59 3.47 4.93
N ARG A 185 -10.53 3.43 5.84
CA ARG A 185 -10.31 3.93 7.18
C ARG A 185 -9.15 3.15 7.80
N LYS A 186 -8.17 3.88 8.33
CA LYS A 186 -6.90 3.36 8.82
C LYS A 186 -7.06 2.16 9.77
N GLY A 187 -6.31 1.09 9.51
CA GLY A 187 -6.32 -0.13 10.31
C GLY A 187 -7.59 -0.96 10.22
N ARG A 188 -8.45 -0.75 9.24
CA ARG A 188 -9.65 -1.56 9.03
C ARG A 188 -9.41 -2.67 8.02
N PRO A 189 -10.09 -3.82 8.19
CA PRO A 189 -9.91 -4.98 7.32
C PRO A 189 -10.62 -4.88 5.97
N THR A 190 -11.62 -4.01 5.84
CA THR A 190 -12.35 -3.83 4.57
C THR A 190 -11.79 -2.63 3.83
N VAL A 191 -11.38 -2.82 2.58
CA VAL A 191 -10.73 -1.80 1.75
C VAL A 191 -11.51 -1.57 0.45
N ALA A 192 -11.56 -0.31 0.00
CA ALA A 192 -12.07 0.04 -1.32
C ALA A 192 -10.91 0.04 -2.33
N GLY A 193 -11.13 -0.58 -3.48
CA GLY A 193 -10.17 -0.64 -4.59
C GLY A 193 -10.71 0.10 -5.81
N LEU A 194 -9.95 1.06 -6.32
CA LEU A 194 -10.33 1.86 -7.49
C LEU A 194 -9.59 1.37 -8.72
N GLY A 195 -10.35 1.06 -9.77
CA GLY A 195 -9.85 0.72 -11.11
C GLY A 195 -10.22 1.78 -12.15
N SER A 196 -10.20 1.39 -13.42
CA SER A 196 -10.53 2.29 -14.53
C SER A 196 -12.01 2.39 -14.87
N ASP A 197 -12.84 1.49 -14.34
CA ASP A 197 -14.28 1.45 -14.64
C ASP A 197 -15.09 2.34 -13.71
N ALA A 198 -16.35 2.59 -14.10
CA ALA A 198 -17.28 3.35 -13.28
C ALA A 198 -17.79 2.50 -12.11
N GLY A 199 -17.08 2.55 -11.00
CA GLY A 199 -17.38 1.82 -9.77
C GLY A 199 -16.13 1.59 -8.93
N THR A 200 -16.32 0.87 -7.84
CA THR A 200 -15.24 0.52 -6.92
C THR A 200 -15.38 -0.93 -6.45
N TRP A 201 -14.26 -1.60 -6.31
CA TRP A 201 -14.18 -2.88 -5.63
C TRP A 201 -14.18 -2.68 -4.12
N LEU A 202 -14.85 -3.54 -3.40
CA LEU A 202 -14.74 -3.67 -1.96
C LEU A 202 -14.15 -5.05 -1.65
N LEU A 203 -13.00 -5.09 -0.97
CA LEU A 203 -12.38 -6.31 -0.48
C LEU A 203 -12.54 -6.39 1.03
N ASP A 204 -13.18 -7.43 1.54
CA ASP A 204 -13.08 -7.81 2.95
C ASP A 204 -11.93 -8.81 3.09
N THR A 205 -10.86 -8.40 3.77
CA THR A 205 -9.65 -9.23 3.94
C THR A 205 -9.83 -10.37 4.93
N ARG A 206 -10.87 -10.35 5.81
CA ARG A 206 -11.21 -11.43 6.74
C ARG A 206 -11.96 -12.55 6.03
N GLU A 207 -12.95 -12.15 5.20
CA GLU A 207 -13.78 -13.07 4.42
C GLU A 207 -13.11 -13.47 3.09
N GLN A 208 -12.02 -12.78 2.73
CA GLN A 208 -11.29 -12.95 1.47
C GLN A 208 -12.23 -12.86 0.25
N ALA A 209 -13.13 -11.90 0.28
CA ALA A 209 -14.20 -11.76 -0.69
C ALA A 209 -14.24 -10.38 -1.33
N TRP A 210 -14.45 -10.36 -2.65
CA TRP A 210 -14.65 -9.17 -3.44
C TRP A 210 -16.13 -8.89 -3.69
N ARG A 211 -16.48 -7.61 -3.67
CA ARG A 211 -17.78 -7.09 -4.07
C ARG A 211 -17.58 -5.88 -4.97
N TRP A 212 -18.28 -5.84 -6.10
CA TRP A 212 -18.33 -4.68 -6.98
C TRP A 212 -19.46 -3.74 -6.59
N ILE A 213 -19.17 -2.45 -6.50
CA ILE A 213 -20.12 -1.37 -6.27
C ILE A 213 -20.08 -0.48 -7.51
N PRO A 214 -21.12 -0.56 -8.39
CA PRO A 214 -21.15 0.26 -9.59
C PRO A 214 -21.40 1.73 -9.25
N SER A 215 -20.89 2.63 -10.08
CA SER A 215 -21.17 4.07 -10.03
C SER A 215 -21.74 4.53 -11.38
N GLU A 216 -22.59 5.55 -11.34
CA GLU A 216 -23.11 6.16 -12.57
C GLU A 216 -22.06 7.01 -13.31
N THR A 217 -21.02 7.43 -12.61
CA THR A 217 -19.92 8.25 -13.14
C THR A 217 -18.57 7.63 -12.80
N PRO A 218 -17.53 7.83 -13.64
CA PRO A 218 -16.17 7.46 -13.26
C PRO A 218 -15.78 8.09 -11.92
N LEU A 219 -15.02 7.34 -11.13
CA LEU A 219 -14.57 7.75 -9.80
C LEU A 219 -13.14 8.27 -9.82
N LEU A 220 -12.87 9.32 -9.06
CA LEU A 220 -11.54 9.83 -8.77
C LEU A 220 -10.96 9.19 -7.52
N GLU A 221 -11.84 8.96 -6.50
CA GLU A 221 -11.44 8.43 -5.21
C GLU A 221 -12.53 7.51 -4.66
N ALA A 222 -12.12 6.49 -3.90
CA ALA A 222 -13.02 5.64 -3.14
C ALA A 222 -12.33 5.18 -1.85
N ALA A 223 -13.06 5.19 -0.73
CA ALA A 223 -12.55 4.73 0.56
C ALA A 223 -13.61 3.95 1.35
N SER A 224 -13.23 2.82 1.91
CA SER A 224 -14.07 2.05 2.83
C SER A 224 -14.00 2.64 4.24
N VAL A 225 -15.17 2.80 4.87
CA VAL A 225 -15.29 3.23 6.27
C VAL A 225 -15.22 2.05 7.24
N ASP A 226 -15.68 0.88 6.80
CA ASP A 226 -15.76 -0.37 7.58
C ASP A 226 -16.50 -0.16 8.92
N ASN A 227 -17.69 0.47 8.85
CA ASN A 227 -18.64 0.55 9.96
C ASN A 227 -19.76 -0.51 9.79
N GLU A 228 -20.69 -0.60 10.73
CA GLU A 228 -21.78 -1.59 10.71
C GLU A 228 -22.60 -1.57 9.41
N ALA A 229 -22.81 -0.41 8.82
CA ALA A 229 -23.55 -0.26 7.56
C ALA A 229 -22.65 -0.51 6.31
N GLY A 230 -21.36 -0.79 6.48
CA GLY A 230 -20.43 -1.02 5.38
C GLY A 230 -20.30 0.16 4.42
N HIS A 231 -20.30 1.39 4.94
CA HIS A 231 -20.23 2.59 4.09
C HIS A 231 -18.94 2.63 3.27
N VAL A 232 -19.11 2.98 1.99
CA VAL A 232 -18.04 3.34 1.06
C VAL A 232 -18.26 4.76 0.58
N VAL A 233 -17.28 5.62 0.76
CA VAL A 233 -17.32 7.02 0.31
C VAL A 233 -16.56 7.14 -0.99
N THR A 234 -17.13 7.81 -1.97
CA THR A 234 -16.50 8.02 -3.29
C THR A 234 -16.57 9.48 -3.71
N VAL A 235 -15.63 9.88 -4.58
CA VAL A 235 -15.64 11.17 -5.27
C VAL A 235 -15.68 10.89 -6.77
N GLY A 236 -16.71 11.37 -7.45
CA GLY A 236 -16.85 11.23 -8.91
C GLY A 236 -16.07 12.32 -9.67
N VAL A 237 -15.86 12.11 -10.96
CA VAL A 237 -15.28 13.13 -11.89
C VAL A 237 -16.15 14.38 -12.00
N ASP A 238 -17.43 14.30 -11.60
CA ASP A 238 -18.38 15.41 -11.49
C ASP A 238 -18.17 16.25 -10.20
N GLY A 239 -17.19 15.89 -9.36
CA GLY A 239 -16.88 16.53 -8.09
C GLY A 239 -17.90 16.21 -6.96
N VAL A 240 -18.84 15.28 -7.19
CA VAL A 240 -19.84 14.90 -6.19
C VAL A 240 -19.30 13.81 -5.27
N VAL A 241 -19.46 14.01 -3.97
CA VAL A 241 -19.21 12.99 -2.94
C VAL A 241 -20.47 12.14 -2.77
N ARG A 242 -20.30 10.82 -2.87
CA ARG A 242 -21.39 9.84 -2.69
C ARG A 242 -21.03 8.86 -1.59
N VAL A 243 -22.06 8.38 -0.90
CA VAL A 243 -21.92 7.33 0.13
C VAL A 243 -22.81 6.16 -0.28
N TYR A 244 -22.19 4.98 -0.35
CA TYR A 244 -22.87 3.72 -0.64
C TYR A 244 -22.90 2.86 0.63
N GLU A 245 -24.01 2.13 0.82
CA GLU A 245 -24.10 1.06 1.83
C GLU A 245 -23.81 -0.28 1.17
N ALA A 246 -22.70 -0.91 1.57
CA ALA A 246 -22.25 -2.15 0.96
C ALA A 246 -22.82 -3.43 1.62
N THR A 247 -23.56 -3.31 2.72
CA THR A 247 -24.18 -4.45 3.43
C THR A 247 -25.55 -4.86 2.88
N THR A 248 -26.15 -4.07 2.00
CA THR A 248 -27.47 -4.36 1.39
C THR A 248 -27.36 -4.84 -0.05
#